data_3658c4de6966b345b1e7f15757f32d03
#
_entry.id   3658c4de6966b345b1e7f15757f32d03
#
_cell.length_a   1.000
_cell.length_b   1.000
_cell.length_c   1.000
_cell.angle_alpha   90.00
_cell.angle_beta   90.00
_cell.angle_gamma   90.00
#
_symmetry.space_group_name_H-M   'P 1'
#
loop_
_entity.id
_entity.type
_entity.pdbx_description
1 polymer ?
#
loop_
_entity_poly.entity_id
_entity_poly.type
_entity_poly.pdbx_seq_one_letter_code
_entity_poly.pdbx_strand_id
1 'polypeptide(L)'
;MAGAFGTSFMPQMTMCTYDNGWSDTQTVNADAISLHPGAHVFHYASTCFEGLKAFLHKDGSVKIFRMDQNIERLRQSSELMYLPPIDLALTQKMITDIVGQYRNEIPAPPASMYIRPTHMGTEAAIGKAADPSDTSMLFVLLSPVGDYFSGGEASLRLLLDDVGVRCGPDHGMVKGGGNYASALKHIQRAKKEHNAQQVLFCPNGDIQETGAANFVLVDGESIITKPLDDSFLHGVTRDSILTLARERGLKVEERNFGVEELLERCSKPDTEAGLSGTAAVLAAVTTFIYKGKEYQVGKGAPGPRIREMRAELNGIQWGEVEDKHNWLHTV
;
A
#
# COMPACT_ATOMS: atom_id res chain seq x y z
N MET A 1 -19.11 14.08 7.27
CA MET A 1 -18.68 13.74 5.89
C MET A 1 -17.21 13.37 5.96
N ALA A 2 -16.83 12.15 5.54
CA ALA A 2 -15.42 11.79 5.45
C ALA A 2 -14.77 12.68 4.39
N GLY A 3 -13.72 13.41 4.77
CA GLY A 3 -12.87 14.17 3.84
C GLY A 3 -12.16 13.28 2.83
N ALA A 4 -11.28 13.84 1.99
CA ALA A 4 -10.42 13.07 1.12
C ALA A 4 -9.63 12.04 1.95
N PHE A 5 -9.27 10.90 1.34
CA PHE A 5 -8.56 9.81 2.03
C PHE A 5 -7.33 10.32 2.79
N GLY A 6 -7.26 10.05 4.10
CA GLY A 6 -6.11 10.39 4.94
C GLY A 6 -5.92 11.88 5.24
N THR A 7 -6.99 12.70 5.18
CA THR A 7 -6.94 14.14 5.48
C THR A 7 -7.52 14.50 6.84
N SER A 8 -8.16 13.55 7.51
CA SER A 8 -8.68 13.70 8.88
C SER A 8 -8.00 12.69 9.79
N PHE A 9 -7.60 13.10 10.98
CA PHE A 9 -6.88 12.24 11.91
C PHE A 9 -7.60 12.17 13.25
N MET A 10 -7.41 11.06 13.97
CA MET A 10 -7.81 10.99 15.38
C MET A 10 -6.94 11.93 16.21
N PRO A 11 -7.48 12.51 17.31
CA PRO A 11 -6.77 13.52 18.11
C PRO A 11 -5.46 13.03 18.75
N GLN A 12 -5.34 11.73 18.99
CA GLN A 12 -4.17 11.15 19.65
C GLN A 12 -3.58 10.02 18.82
N MET A 13 -2.31 9.73 19.08
CA MET A 13 -1.52 8.66 18.50
C MET A 13 -0.71 7.94 19.58
N THR A 14 -0.29 6.70 19.34
CA THR A 14 0.75 6.07 20.15
C THR A 14 2.13 6.41 19.60
N MET A 15 3.10 6.59 20.47
CA MET A 15 4.47 6.97 20.12
C MET A 15 5.46 6.36 21.12
N CYS A 16 6.64 5.96 20.62
CA CYS A 16 7.82 5.65 21.42
C CYS A 16 9.09 6.12 20.67
N THR A 17 10.19 6.24 21.41
CA THR A 17 11.49 6.64 20.87
C THR A 17 12.52 5.55 21.13
N TYR A 18 13.54 5.50 20.27
CA TYR A 18 14.68 4.63 20.42
C TYR A 18 15.96 5.44 20.66
N ASP A 19 16.65 5.12 21.75
CA ASP A 19 18.01 5.57 22.07
C ASP A 19 18.69 4.46 22.87
N ASN A 20 19.48 3.60 22.20
CA ASN A 20 20.04 2.36 22.76
C ASN A 20 19.00 1.38 23.34
N GLY A 21 17.72 1.56 23.00
CA GLY A 21 16.56 0.78 23.41
C GLY A 21 15.27 1.56 23.24
N TRP A 22 14.15 0.85 23.06
CA TRP A 22 12.83 1.47 22.97
C TRP A 22 12.38 2.02 24.34
N SER A 23 11.85 3.24 24.35
CA SER A 23 11.15 3.80 25.51
C SER A 23 9.78 3.10 25.71
N ASP A 24 9.16 3.34 26.86
CA ASP A 24 7.75 3.00 27.05
C ASP A 24 6.87 3.73 26.01
N THR A 25 5.81 3.04 25.58
CA THR A 25 4.81 3.62 24.69
C THR A 25 3.99 4.69 25.41
N GLN A 26 3.81 5.81 24.76
CA GLN A 26 2.98 6.92 25.23
C GLN A 26 1.83 7.17 24.27
N THR A 27 0.67 7.56 24.80
CA THR A 27 -0.42 8.15 24.01
C THR A 27 -0.30 9.67 24.11
N VAL A 28 -0.10 10.31 22.97
CA VAL A 28 0.13 11.76 22.87
C VAL A 28 -0.81 12.37 21.84
N ASN A 29 -0.93 13.70 21.82
CA ASN A 29 -1.66 14.38 20.76
C ASN A 29 -1.01 14.12 19.39
N ALA A 30 -1.81 14.01 18.34
CA ALA A 30 -1.32 13.72 16.98
C ALA A 30 -0.39 14.81 16.40
N ASP A 31 -0.39 15.99 16.97
CA ASP A 31 0.47 17.13 16.64
C ASP A 31 1.68 17.30 17.59
N ALA A 32 1.91 16.36 18.51
CA ALA A 32 2.96 16.47 19.53
C ALA A 32 4.39 16.25 19.03
N ILE A 33 4.57 15.80 17.76
CA ILE A 33 5.92 15.53 17.23
C ILE A 33 6.71 16.85 17.12
N SER A 34 7.83 16.90 17.84
CA SER A 34 8.80 17.99 17.76
C SER A 34 10.17 17.40 17.45
N LEU A 35 10.79 17.86 16.37
CA LEU A 35 12.10 17.40 15.92
C LEU A 35 13.05 18.59 15.73
N HIS A 36 14.34 18.35 16.02
CA HIS A 36 15.36 19.32 15.68
C HIS A 36 15.43 19.51 14.15
N PRO A 37 15.59 20.73 13.61
CA PRO A 37 15.70 20.95 12.15
C PRO A 37 16.80 20.15 11.46
N GLY A 38 17.86 19.76 12.17
CA GLY A 38 18.92 18.88 11.69
C GLY A 38 18.60 17.38 11.77
N ALA A 39 17.36 16.99 12.10
CA ALA A 39 16.99 15.57 12.20
C ALA A 39 17.21 14.85 10.88
N HIS A 40 17.78 13.66 10.96
CA HIS A 40 18.20 12.83 9.83
C HIS A 40 17.09 12.60 8.80
N VAL A 41 15.85 12.43 9.27
CA VAL A 41 14.69 12.26 8.39
C VAL A 41 14.46 13.43 7.43
N PHE A 42 14.75 14.67 7.83
CA PHE A 42 14.52 15.85 6.99
C PHE A 42 15.54 15.98 5.85
N HIS A 43 16.74 15.45 6.03
CA HIS A 43 17.85 15.62 5.08
C HIS A 43 18.07 14.36 4.23
N TYR A 44 17.84 13.18 4.78
CA TYR A 44 18.19 11.90 4.14
C TYR A 44 17.00 10.96 3.98
N ALA A 45 15.77 11.45 4.22
CA ALA A 45 14.53 10.69 4.06
C ALA A 45 14.53 9.33 4.79
N SER A 46 15.23 9.23 5.93
CA SER A 46 15.32 8.02 6.75
C SER A 46 13.98 7.73 7.45
N THR A 47 12.99 7.32 6.65
CA THR A 47 11.64 7.01 7.14
C THR A 47 10.98 5.95 6.28
N CYS A 48 10.34 5.00 6.95
CA CYS A 48 9.45 4.03 6.35
C CYS A 48 8.12 3.99 7.10
N PHE A 49 7.09 3.48 6.45
CA PHE A 49 5.76 3.47 7.02
C PHE A 49 4.95 2.28 6.55
N GLU A 50 3.85 2.05 7.23
CA GLU A 50 2.87 1.07 6.83
C GLU A 50 1.49 1.67 6.62
N GLY A 51 0.61 0.90 6.01
CA GLY A 51 -0.78 1.25 5.82
C GLY A 51 -1.65 0.00 5.88
N LEU A 52 -2.43 -0.10 6.94
CA LEU A 52 -3.38 -1.18 7.16
C LEU A 52 -4.73 -0.61 7.62
N LYS A 53 -5.74 -1.44 7.76
CA LYS A 53 -7.10 -0.99 8.10
C LYS A 53 -7.69 -1.81 9.23
N ALA A 54 -8.43 -1.15 10.13
CA ALA A 54 -9.34 -1.78 11.06
C ALA A 54 -10.78 -1.60 10.59
N PHE A 55 -11.59 -2.62 10.80
CA PHE A 55 -12.97 -2.71 10.37
C PHE A 55 -13.88 -3.02 11.55
N LEU A 56 -15.02 -2.33 11.61
CA LEU A 56 -16.11 -2.62 12.54
C LEU A 56 -16.99 -3.72 11.93
N HIS A 57 -17.06 -4.87 12.58
CA HIS A 57 -17.94 -5.96 12.19
C HIS A 57 -19.36 -5.80 12.74
N LYS A 58 -20.33 -6.52 12.16
CA LYS A 58 -21.75 -6.46 12.55
C LYS A 58 -22.01 -6.89 14.00
N ASP A 59 -21.16 -7.74 14.56
CA ASP A 59 -21.21 -8.18 15.97
C ASP A 59 -20.60 -7.17 16.95
N GLY A 60 -20.14 -6.02 16.46
CA GLY A 60 -19.47 -4.98 17.25
C GLY A 60 -17.99 -5.25 17.52
N SER A 61 -17.43 -6.36 17.03
CA SER A 61 -15.99 -6.60 17.14
C SER A 61 -15.22 -5.72 16.15
N VAL A 62 -13.98 -5.37 16.54
CA VAL A 62 -13.04 -4.63 15.68
C VAL A 62 -11.95 -5.58 15.24
N LYS A 63 -11.70 -5.63 13.96
CA LYS A 63 -10.70 -6.50 13.35
C LYS A 63 -9.71 -5.70 12.51
N ILE A 64 -8.42 -6.02 12.62
CA ILE A 64 -7.34 -5.46 11.79
C ILE A 64 -6.92 -6.51 10.77
N PHE A 65 -6.94 -6.15 9.49
CA PHE A 65 -6.60 -7.07 8.41
C PHE A 65 -5.08 -7.20 8.23
N ARG A 66 -4.56 -8.44 8.35
CA ARG A 66 -3.15 -8.84 8.11
C ARG A 66 -2.12 -7.95 8.82
N MET A 67 -2.39 -7.63 10.07
CA MET A 67 -1.54 -6.76 10.87
C MET A 67 -0.12 -7.33 11.02
N ASP A 68 0.02 -8.61 11.22
CA ASP A 68 1.29 -9.35 11.31
C ASP A 68 2.19 -9.11 10.10
N GLN A 69 1.64 -9.27 8.89
CA GLN A 69 2.37 -9.10 7.64
C GLN A 69 2.79 -7.64 7.39
N ASN A 70 1.96 -6.69 7.80
CA ASN A 70 2.29 -5.27 7.69
C ASN A 70 3.40 -4.88 8.68
N ILE A 71 3.34 -5.35 9.93
CA ILE A 71 4.39 -5.10 10.93
C ILE A 71 5.72 -5.73 10.49
N GLU A 72 5.69 -6.95 9.97
CA GLU A 72 6.88 -7.63 9.45
C GLU A 72 7.50 -6.85 8.27
N ARG A 73 6.69 -6.32 7.36
CA ARG A 73 7.17 -5.50 6.25
C ARG A 73 7.71 -4.14 6.72
N LEU A 74 7.16 -3.57 7.81
CA LEU A 74 7.75 -2.39 8.45
C LEU A 74 9.13 -2.70 9.00
N ARG A 75 9.30 -3.86 9.65
CA ARG A 75 10.60 -4.34 10.15
C ARG A 75 11.60 -4.46 9.00
N GLN A 76 11.24 -5.14 7.90
CA GLN A 76 12.10 -5.30 6.73
C GLN A 76 12.47 -3.94 6.11
N SER A 77 11.51 -3.03 5.98
CA SER A 77 11.78 -1.68 5.47
C SER A 77 12.75 -0.91 6.38
N SER A 78 12.58 -1.04 7.70
CA SER A 78 13.48 -0.40 8.69
C SER A 78 14.90 -0.96 8.61
N GLU A 79 15.06 -2.26 8.48
CA GLU A 79 16.36 -2.91 8.34
C GLU A 79 17.10 -2.49 7.07
N LEU A 80 16.39 -2.47 5.92
CA LEU A 80 16.96 -2.04 4.64
C LEU A 80 17.36 -0.57 4.63
N MET A 81 16.76 0.26 5.49
CA MET A 81 17.10 1.66 5.69
C MET A 81 18.10 1.88 6.84
N TYR A 82 18.61 0.82 7.44
CA TYR A 82 19.52 0.89 8.61
C TYR A 82 18.94 1.73 9.75
N LEU A 83 17.61 1.77 9.90
CA LEU A 83 16.98 2.35 11.09
C LEU A 83 17.14 1.40 12.29
N PRO A 84 17.06 1.88 13.53
CA PRO A 84 17.03 1.04 14.72
C PRO A 84 16.02 -0.12 14.60
N PRO A 85 16.29 -1.28 15.22
CA PRO A 85 15.48 -2.49 15.01
C PRO A 85 14.06 -2.31 15.52
N ILE A 86 13.08 -2.71 14.72
CA ILE A 86 11.66 -2.75 15.12
C ILE A 86 11.43 -3.91 16.09
N ASP A 87 10.77 -3.64 17.20
CA ASP A 87 10.19 -4.66 18.08
C ASP A 87 8.76 -4.96 17.60
N LEU A 88 8.55 -6.20 17.14
CA LEU A 88 7.26 -6.63 16.57
C LEU A 88 6.14 -6.61 17.62
N ALA A 89 6.42 -7.08 18.85
CA ALA A 89 5.43 -7.14 19.92
C ALA A 89 5.04 -5.74 20.40
N LEU A 90 6.02 -4.85 20.57
CA LEU A 90 5.79 -3.44 20.89
C LEU A 90 4.96 -2.77 19.81
N THR A 91 5.30 -2.95 18.54
CA THR A 91 4.58 -2.36 17.41
C THR A 91 3.14 -2.86 17.34
N GLN A 92 2.92 -4.17 17.51
CA GLN A 92 1.58 -4.75 17.59
C GLN A 92 0.77 -4.13 18.73
N LYS A 93 1.37 -4.04 19.90
CA LYS A 93 0.72 -3.43 21.09
C LYS A 93 0.35 -1.97 20.82
N MET A 94 1.25 -1.16 20.25
CA MET A 94 0.97 0.24 19.91
C MET A 94 -0.22 0.38 18.98
N ILE A 95 -0.32 -0.49 17.96
CA ILE A 95 -1.45 -0.50 17.02
C ILE A 95 -2.75 -0.91 17.73
N THR A 96 -2.75 -2.00 18.50
CA THR A 96 -3.95 -2.49 19.15
C THR A 96 -4.45 -1.54 20.24
N ASP A 97 -3.55 -0.91 21.00
CA ASP A 97 -3.90 0.06 22.04
C ASP A 97 -4.61 1.28 21.43
N ILE A 98 -4.06 1.89 20.39
CA ILE A 98 -4.66 3.10 19.81
C ILE A 98 -5.96 2.78 19.06
N VAL A 99 -6.04 1.65 18.37
CA VAL A 99 -7.28 1.21 17.70
C VAL A 99 -8.35 0.88 18.75
N GLY A 100 -7.97 0.20 19.84
CA GLY A 100 -8.86 -0.10 20.96
C GLY A 100 -9.40 1.17 21.65
N GLN A 101 -8.56 2.18 21.84
CA GLN A 101 -8.98 3.47 22.40
C GLN A 101 -10.06 4.15 21.54
N TYR A 102 -9.97 4.04 20.22
CA TYR A 102 -10.91 4.67 19.26
C TYR A 102 -11.89 3.67 18.64
N ARG A 103 -12.17 2.54 19.31
CA ARG A 103 -13.05 1.50 18.77
C ARG A 103 -14.46 1.98 18.42
N ASN A 104 -14.98 2.95 19.18
CA ASN A 104 -16.33 3.50 18.98
C ASN A 104 -16.41 4.53 17.84
N GLU A 105 -15.27 5.03 17.39
CA GLU A 105 -15.14 5.99 16.29
C GLU A 105 -14.80 5.32 14.96
N ILE A 106 -14.63 3.99 14.93
CA ILE A 106 -14.39 3.25 13.71
C ILE A 106 -15.67 3.23 12.87
N PRO A 107 -15.65 3.81 11.66
CA PRO A 107 -16.84 3.89 10.85
C PRO A 107 -17.24 2.51 10.31
N ALA A 108 -18.55 2.29 10.17
CA ALA A 108 -19.09 1.07 9.58
C ALA A 108 -18.69 0.90 8.10
N PRO A 109 -18.55 -0.34 7.61
CA PRO A 109 -18.31 -0.60 6.20
C PRO A 109 -19.33 0.11 5.27
N PRO A 110 -18.92 0.53 4.08
CA PRO A 110 -17.62 0.31 3.43
C PRO A 110 -16.47 1.20 3.92
N ALA A 111 -16.72 2.07 4.88
CA ALA A 111 -15.69 2.88 5.53
C ALA A 111 -14.84 2.03 6.50
N SER A 112 -13.74 2.58 6.98
CA SER A 112 -12.80 1.90 7.86
C SER A 112 -11.92 2.88 8.61
N MET A 113 -11.20 2.41 9.62
CA MET A 113 -10.12 3.18 10.23
C MET A 113 -8.79 2.80 9.58
N TYR A 114 -8.16 3.77 8.91
CA TYR A 114 -6.82 3.60 8.34
C TYR A 114 -5.78 3.81 9.42
N ILE A 115 -4.82 2.90 9.51
CA ILE A 115 -3.76 2.84 10.50
C ILE A 115 -2.44 3.13 9.79
N ARG A 116 -1.66 4.09 10.31
CA ARG A 116 -0.40 4.54 9.73
C ARG A 116 0.75 4.45 10.75
N PRO A 117 1.34 3.26 10.95
CA PRO A 117 2.63 3.16 11.63
C PRO A 117 3.70 3.85 10.79
N THR A 118 4.57 4.62 11.45
CA THR A 118 5.67 5.33 10.80
C THR A 118 6.90 5.25 11.69
N HIS A 119 8.02 4.82 11.12
CA HIS A 119 9.32 4.78 11.76
C HIS A 119 10.27 5.75 11.07
N MET A 120 10.98 6.59 11.84
CA MET A 120 11.86 7.60 11.28
C MET A 120 13.10 7.84 12.14
N GLY A 121 14.22 8.15 11.48
CA GLY A 121 15.47 8.58 12.13
C GLY A 121 15.39 10.01 12.66
N THR A 122 15.69 10.19 13.93
CA THR A 122 15.51 11.47 14.64
C THR A 122 16.81 12.18 15.01
N GLU A 123 17.96 11.54 14.85
CA GLU A 123 19.24 12.11 15.22
C GLU A 123 19.50 13.45 14.50
N ALA A 124 19.92 14.46 15.28
CA ALA A 124 20.23 15.77 14.75
C ALA A 124 21.68 15.82 14.20
N ALA A 125 21.88 15.30 13.00
CA ALA A 125 23.22 15.08 12.42
C ALA A 125 23.25 15.24 10.91
N ILE A 126 23.32 16.47 10.41
CA ILE A 126 23.41 16.76 8.97
C ILE A 126 24.74 16.33 8.31
N GLY A 127 25.72 15.89 9.09
CA GLY A 127 26.97 15.33 8.58
C GLY A 127 26.94 13.82 8.32
N LYS A 128 25.86 13.14 8.69
CA LYS A 128 25.73 11.67 8.59
C LYS A 128 25.05 11.19 7.28
N ALA A 129 25.42 11.74 6.14
CA ALA A 129 24.84 11.34 4.86
C ALA A 129 25.15 9.88 4.46
N ALA A 130 26.23 9.31 4.99
CA ALA A 130 26.68 7.95 4.73
C ALA A 130 26.52 7.01 5.94
N ASP A 131 26.01 7.51 7.05
CA ASP A 131 25.82 6.76 8.29
C ASP A 131 24.35 6.76 8.68
N PRO A 132 23.83 5.70 9.31
CA PRO A 132 22.45 5.65 9.77
C PRO A 132 22.20 6.59 10.95
N SER A 133 20.93 6.84 11.23
CA SER A 133 20.50 7.52 12.45
C SER A 133 20.54 6.55 13.64
N ASP A 134 21.27 6.90 14.69
CA ASP A 134 21.39 6.10 15.91
C ASP A 134 20.12 6.19 16.79
N THR A 135 19.33 7.24 16.62
CA THR A 135 18.06 7.43 17.32
C THR A 135 16.89 7.43 16.37
N SER A 136 15.73 6.96 16.83
CA SER A 136 14.52 6.94 16.01
C SER A 136 13.26 7.15 16.81
N MET A 137 12.15 7.33 16.10
CA MET A 137 10.80 7.42 16.62
C MET A 137 9.88 6.50 15.84
N LEU A 138 9.07 5.74 16.56
CA LEU A 138 7.95 4.98 16.00
C LEU A 138 6.65 5.58 16.53
N PHE A 139 5.70 5.88 15.63
CA PHE A 139 4.37 6.34 16.01
C PHE A 139 3.29 5.70 15.14
N VAL A 140 2.05 5.69 15.64
CA VAL A 140 0.89 5.13 14.94
C VAL A 140 -0.23 6.15 14.91
N LEU A 141 -0.51 6.70 13.71
CA LEU A 141 -1.63 7.60 13.46
C LEU A 141 -2.87 6.82 13.00
N LEU A 142 -4.05 7.31 13.34
CA LEU A 142 -5.33 6.81 12.85
C LEU A 142 -6.07 7.87 12.03
N SER A 143 -6.71 7.42 10.94
CA SER A 143 -7.51 8.26 10.08
C SER A 143 -8.80 7.53 9.68
N PRO A 144 -10.00 8.04 10.03
CA PRO A 144 -11.24 7.49 9.49
C PRO A 144 -11.30 7.77 7.99
N VAL A 145 -11.55 6.72 7.18
CA VAL A 145 -11.58 6.81 5.72
C VAL A 145 -12.87 6.21 5.18
N GLY A 146 -13.44 6.86 4.17
CA GLY A 146 -14.56 6.33 3.41
C GLY A 146 -14.12 5.27 2.40
N ASP A 147 -15.07 4.82 1.54
CA ASP A 147 -14.71 4.03 0.37
C ASP A 147 -13.80 4.87 -0.54
N TYR A 148 -12.68 4.27 -0.95
CA TYR A 148 -11.70 4.94 -1.82
C TYR A 148 -12.29 5.39 -3.16
N PHE A 149 -13.33 4.69 -3.63
CA PHE A 149 -14.07 5.00 -4.85
C PHE A 149 -15.49 5.46 -4.55
N SER A 150 -15.64 6.57 -3.85
CA SER A 150 -16.94 7.16 -3.48
C SER A 150 -17.88 7.52 -4.65
N GLY A 151 -17.43 7.35 -5.90
CA GLY A 151 -18.20 7.63 -7.13
C GLY A 151 -18.58 6.40 -7.94
N GLY A 152 -18.38 5.16 -7.43
CA GLY A 152 -18.66 3.93 -8.18
C GLY A 152 -17.40 3.10 -8.50
N GLU A 153 -17.51 2.18 -9.46
CA GLU A 153 -16.38 1.32 -9.85
C GLU A 153 -15.26 2.14 -10.52
N ALA A 154 -14.04 1.92 -10.06
CA ALA A 154 -12.87 2.55 -10.67
C ALA A 154 -12.65 2.03 -12.09
N SER A 155 -12.54 2.95 -13.04
CA SER A 155 -12.04 2.71 -14.38
C SER A 155 -10.74 3.48 -14.54
N LEU A 156 -9.63 2.88 -14.18
CA LEU A 156 -8.33 3.57 -14.19
C LEU A 156 -7.70 3.53 -15.58
N ARG A 157 -7.07 4.64 -15.91
CA ARG A 157 -6.23 4.81 -17.09
C ARG A 157 -4.78 4.90 -16.63
N LEU A 158 -3.89 4.09 -17.20
CA LEU A 158 -2.47 4.05 -16.83
C LEU A 158 -1.60 4.47 -18.00
N LEU A 159 -0.65 5.37 -17.74
CA LEU A 159 0.46 5.60 -18.65
C LEU A 159 1.51 4.51 -18.46
N LEU A 160 1.88 3.79 -19.53
CA LEU A 160 3.03 2.88 -19.50
C LEU A 160 4.31 3.72 -19.70
N ASP A 161 5.21 3.67 -18.72
CA ASP A 161 6.47 4.40 -18.75
C ASP A 161 7.63 3.39 -18.83
N ASP A 162 8.17 3.20 -20.04
CA ASP A 162 9.25 2.26 -20.34
C ASP A 162 10.65 2.85 -20.15
N VAL A 163 10.73 4.12 -19.75
CA VAL A 163 11.97 4.85 -19.48
C VAL A 163 12.14 5.15 -17.99
N GLY A 164 11.04 5.58 -17.35
CA GLY A 164 11.05 5.97 -15.95
C GLY A 164 11.17 4.78 -15.02
N VAL A 165 11.75 5.03 -13.84
CA VAL A 165 11.81 4.06 -12.73
C VAL A 165 11.07 4.63 -11.53
N ARG A 166 10.39 3.78 -10.76
CA ARG A 166 9.69 4.18 -9.54
C ARG A 166 10.67 4.58 -8.43
N CYS A 167 11.78 3.87 -8.35
CA CYS A 167 12.82 4.00 -7.31
C CYS A 167 14.11 3.36 -7.79
N GLY A 168 15.15 3.34 -6.96
CA GLY A 168 16.35 2.52 -7.20
C GLY A 168 15.96 1.04 -7.40
N PRO A 169 16.64 0.31 -8.28
CA PRO A 169 16.26 -1.05 -8.67
C PRO A 169 16.31 -2.07 -7.51
N ASP A 170 17.12 -1.79 -6.49
CA ASP A 170 17.33 -2.59 -5.28
C ASP A 170 16.62 -2.00 -4.04
N HIS A 171 15.77 -1.00 -4.24
CA HIS A 171 15.10 -0.28 -3.14
C HIS A 171 13.56 -0.31 -3.23
N GLY A 172 13.02 -1.05 -4.19
CA GLY A 172 11.59 -1.11 -4.48
C GLY A 172 10.78 -1.75 -3.37
N MET A 173 11.33 -2.73 -2.68
CA MET A 173 10.67 -3.41 -1.57
C MET A 173 10.57 -2.58 -0.29
N VAL A 174 11.29 -1.47 -0.17
CA VAL A 174 11.18 -0.54 0.96
C VAL A 174 9.93 0.32 0.84
N LYS A 175 9.09 0.32 1.87
CA LYS A 175 7.94 1.24 1.94
C LYS A 175 8.37 2.58 2.52
N GLY A 176 9.25 3.28 1.80
CA GLY A 176 9.87 4.54 2.21
C GLY A 176 9.34 5.75 1.44
N GLY A 177 9.25 6.90 2.11
CA GLY A 177 8.75 8.16 1.51
C GLY A 177 9.53 8.59 0.27
N GLY A 178 10.84 8.29 0.19
CA GLY A 178 11.69 8.57 -0.96
C GLY A 178 11.20 7.93 -2.26
N ASN A 179 10.71 6.68 -2.21
CA ASN A 179 10.16 5.98 -3.38
C ASN A 179 8.89 6.67 -3.91
N TYR A 180 8.04 7.17 -3.02
CA TYR A 180 6.85 7.93 -3.41
C TYR A 180 7.22 9.29 -4.01
N ALA A 181 8.19 9.98 -3.42
CA ALA A 181 8.69 11.24 -3.95
C ALA A 181 9.31 11.07 -5.35
N SER A 182 10.09 10.01 -5.57
CA SER A 182 10.67 9.66 -6.87
C SER A 182 9.60 9.46 -7.95
N ALA A 183 8.52 8.74 -7.63
CA ALA A 183 7.43 8.46 -8.55
C ALA A 183 6.57 9.69 -8.89
N LEU A 184 6.56 10.73 -8.05
CA LEU A 184 5.61 11.84 -8.14
C LEU A 184 5.70 12.61 -9.46
N LYS A 185 6.91 12.87 -9.99
CA LYS A 185 7.11 13.55 -11.28
C LYS A 185 6.42 12.81 -12.42
N HIS A 186 6.57 11.50 -12.48
CA HIS A 186 5.98 10.63 -13.50
C HIS A 186 4.47 10.60 -13.41
N ILE A 187 3.92 10.47 -12.18
CA ILE A 187 2.48 10.49 -11.93
C ILE A 187 1.87 11.84 -12.34
N GLN A 188 2.52 12.97 -12.00
CA GLN A 188 2.01 14.30 -12.37
C GLN A 188 2.04 14.50 -13.89
N ARG A 189 3.08 14.00 -14.59
CA ARG A 189 3.13 13.99 -16.06
C ARG A 189 1.98 13.18 -16.66
N ALA A 190 1.74 11.97 -16.16
CA ALA A 190 0.64 11.12 -16.62
C ALA A 190 -0.72 11.82 -16.48
N LYS A 191 -0.96 12.49 -15.35
CA LYS A 191 -2.21 13.23 -15.10
C LYS A 191 -2.37 14.43 -16.04
N LYS A 192 -1.33 15.25 -16.18
CA LYS A 192 -1.41 16.53 -16.91
C LYS A 192 -1.37 16.37 -18.42
N GLU A 193 -0.57 15.44 -18.93
CA GLU A 193 -0.28 15.32 -20.35
C GLU A 193 -1.03 14.17 -21.03
N HIS A 194 -1.47 13.17 -20.26
CA HIS A 194 -2.05 11.95 -20.81
C HIS A 194 -3.44 11.61 -20.26
N ASN A 195 -4.01 12.42 -19.37
CA ASN A 195 -5.29 12.13 -18.69
C ASN A 195 -5.32 10.71 -18.09
N ALA A 196 -4.19 10.28 -17.50
CA ALA A 196 -4.05 9.02 -16.80
C ALA A 196 -3.97 9.23 -15.29
N GLN A 197 -4.62 8.38 -14.50
CA GLN A 197 -4.64 8.52 -13.04
C GLN A 197 -3.32 8.08 -12.40
N GLN A 198 -2.60 7.15 -13.06
CA GLN A 198 -1.35 6.58 -12.55
C GLN A 198 -0.38 6.24 -13.70
N VAL A 199 0.85 5.97 -13.32
CA VAL A 199 1.89 5.40 -14.19
C VAL A 199 2.06 3.94 -13.82
N LEU A 200 2.12 3.05 -14.80
CA LEU A 200 2.69 1.72 -14.66
C LEU A 200 4.14 1.78 -15.12
N PHE A 201 5.07 1.60 -14.20
CA PHE A 201 6.49 1.62 -14.50
C PHE A 201 6.89 0.31 -15.20
N CYS A 202 7.56 0.45 -16.31
CA CYS A 202 7.95 -0.67 -17.18
C CYS A 202 9.39 -0.48 -17.68
N PRO A 203 10.40 -0.26 -16.79
CA PRO A 203 11.76 0.03 -17.23
C PRO A 203 12.28 -1.05 -18.18
N ASN A 204 12.84 -0.62 -19.30
CA ASN A 204 13.31 -1.52 -20.38
C ASN A 204 12.21 -2.47 -20.89
N GLY A 205 10.94 -2.10 -20.76
CA GLY A 205 9.79 -2.90 -21.18
C GLY A 205 9.29 -3.92 -20.17
N ASP A 206 9.95 -4.14 -19.03
CA ASP A 206 9.54 -5.08 -18.00
C ASP A 206 8.43 -4.49 -17.09
N ILE A 207 7.25 -5.13 -17.05
CA ILE A 207 6.11 -4.67 -16.25
C ILE A 207 6.44 -4.83 -14.77
N GLN A 208 6.37 -3.72 -14.01
CA GLN A 208 6.61 -3.72 -12.56
C GLN A 208 5.33 -3.36 -11.79
N GLU A 209 5.28 -2.16 -11.22
CA GLU A 209 4.15 -1.67 -10.44
C GLU A 209 3.88 -0.19 -10.73
N THR A 210 2.81 0.36 -10.17
CA THR A 210 2.54 1.80 -10.21
C THR A 210 3.28 2.54 -9.08
N GLY A 211 3.08 3.85 -8.97
CA GLY A 211 3.66 4.62 -7.86
C GLY A 211 3.26 4.16 -6.46
N ALA A 212 2.13 3.45 -6.31
CA ALA A 212 1.57 3.12 -4.99
C ALA A 212 0.77 1.80 -4.92
N ALA A 213 0.72 1.00 -5.98
CA ALA A 213 -0.07 -0.23 -6.05
C ALA A 213 0.57 -1.25 -6.99
N ASN A 214 0.48 -2.54 -6.63
CA ASN A 214 0.96 -3.63 -7.47
C ASN A 214 0.01 -3.89 -8.64
N PHE A 215 0.54 -4.36 -9.74
CA PHE A 215 -0.19 -4.64 -10.96
C PHE A 215 -0.49 -6.13 -11.12
N VAL A 216 -1.70 -6.45 -11.56
CA VAL A 216 -2.14 -7.80 -11.95
C VAL A 216 -2.89 -7.77 -13.28
N LEU A 217 -2.69 -8.78 -14.11
CA LEU A 217 -3.40 -9.00 -15.36
C LEU A 217 -4.13 -10.35 -15.28
N VAL A 218 -5.43 -10.35 -15.54
CA VAL A 218 -6.24 -11.59 -15.69
C VAL A 218 -6.45 -11.83 -17.17
N ASP A 219 -6.00 -12.97 -17.68
CA ASP A 219 -6.16 -13.38 -19.09
C ASP A 219 -6.68 -14.83 -19.13
N GLY A 220 -7.93 -14.99 -19.51
CA GLY A 220 -8.59 -16.30 -19.49
C GLY A 220 -8.66 -16.88 -18.07
N GLU A 221 -8.03 -18.01 -17.85
CA GLU A 221 -7.98 -18.71 -16.57
C GLU A 221 -6.70 -18.43 -15.75
N SER A 222 -5.89 -17.46 -16.19
CA SER A 222 -4.64 -17.09 -15.52
C SER A 222 -4.73 -15.70 -14.93
N ILE A 223 -4.05 -15.49 -13.78
CA ILE A 223 -3.69 -14.20 -13.23
C ILE A 223 -2.16 -14.06 -13.28
N ILE A 224 -1.68 -13.03 -13.94
CA ILE A 224 -0.26 -12.80 -14.21
C ILE A 224 0.20 -11.57 -13.46
N THR A 225 1.33 -11.66 -12.78
CA THR A 225 1.97 -10.54 -12.09
C THR A 225 3.48 -10.76 -12.03
N LYS A 226 4.24 -9.70 -11.79
CA LYS A 226 5.69 -9.79 -11.61
C LYS A 226 6.04 -10.68 -10.40
N PRO A 227 7.05 -11.56 -10.48
CA PRO A 227 7.53 -12.32 -9.32
C PRO A 227 8.18 -11.37 -8.32
N LEU A 228 8.18 -11.74 -7.05
CA LEU A 228 8.78 -10.91 -5.99
C LEU A 228 10.29 -10.76 -6.23
N ASP A 229 10.73 -9.51 -6.31
CA ASP A 229 12.14 -9.11 -6.39
C ASP A 229 12.34 -7.74 -5.70
N ASP A 230 13.55 -7.22 -5.70
CA ASP A 230 13.90 -5.98 -5.01
C ASP A 230 13.39 -4.71 -5.72
N SER A 231 12.85 -4.82 -6.94
CA SER A 231 12.46 -3.66 -7.76
C SER A 231 11.11 -3.07 -7.41
N PHE A 232 10.27 -3.76 -6.62
CA PHE A 232 8.93 -3.30 -6.29
C PHE A 232 8.44 -3.75 -4.92
N LEU A 233 7.35 -3.15 -4.41
CA LEU A 233 6.83 -3.43 -3.08
C LEU A 233 6.14 -4.80 -3.01
N HIS A 234 6.53 -5.63 -2.04
CA HIS A 234 5.89 -6.91 -1.74
C HIS A 234 4.52 -6.66 -1.06
N GLY A 235 3.46 -6.55 -1.87
CA GLY A 235 2.15 -6.10 -1.42
C GLY A 235 1.40 -7.17 -0.61
N VAL A 236 1.01 -6.84 0.62
CA VAL A 236 0.15 -7.71 1.45
C VAL A 236 -1.21 -7.93 0.78
N THR A 237 -1.80 -6.89 0.19
CA THR A 237 -3.04 -7.03 -0.59
C THR A 237 -2.84 -7.85 -1.86
N ARG A 238 -1.69 -7.69 -2.55
CA ARG A 238 -1.33 -8.53 -3.71
C ARG A 238 -1.33 -10.02 -3.32
N ASP A 239 -0.66 -10.36 -2.23
CA ASP A 239 -0.60 -11.74 -1.73
C ASP A 239 -2.00 -12.29 -1.43
N SER A 240 -2.85 -11.48 -0.77
CA SER A 240 -4.25 -11.87 -0.51
C SER A 240 -5.04 -12.11 -1.80
N ILE A 241 -4.92 -11.23 -2.80
CA ILE A 241 -5.59 -11.39 -4.10
C ILE A 241 -5.11 -12.64 -4.83
N LEU A 242 -3.80 -12.94 -4.83
CA LEU A 242 -3.27 -14.15 -5.46
C LEU A 242 -3.72 -15.44 -4.74
N THR A 243 -3.88 -15.38 -3.43
CA THR A 243 -4.44 -16.50 -2.64
C THR A 243 -5.89 -16.76 -3.04
N LEU A 244 -6.74 -15.74 -3.06
CA LEU A 244 -8.14 -15.87 -3.51
C LEU A 244 -8.25 -16.31 -4.98
N ALA A 245 -7.35 -15.85 -5.85
CA ALA A 245 -7.29 -16.27 -7.23
C ALA A 245 -7.03 -17.78 -7.36
N ARG A 246 -6.09 -18.33 -6.57
CA ARG A 246 -5.83 -19.78 -6.53
C ARG A 246 -7.06 -20.59 -6.06
N GLU A 247 -7.75 -20.12 -5.03
CA GLU A 247 -8.97 -20.76 -4.51
C GLU A 247 -10.12 -20.76 -5.52
N ARG A 248 -10.17 -19.73 -6.37
CA ARG A 248 -11.12 -19.64 -7.49
C ARG A 248 -10.71 -20.46 -8.72
N GLY A 249 -9.64 -21.22 -8.62
CA GLY A 249 -9.12 -22.07 -9.70
C GLY A 249 -8.36 -21.34 -10.79
N LEU A 250 -8.01 -20.06 -10.59
CA LEU A 250 -7.14 -19.35 -11.52
C LEU A 250 -5.69 -19.85 -11.38
N LYS A 251 -5.03 -20.04 -12.51
CA LYS A 251 -3.59 -20.29 -12.56
C LYS A 251 -2.84 -19.00 -12.22
N VAL A 252 -2.17 -18.97 -11.10
CA VAL A 252 -1.32 -17.83 -10.70
C VAL A 252 0.06 -17.96 -11.36
N GLU A 253 0.38 -16.99 -12.20
CA GLU A 253 1.66 -16.90 -12.92
C GLU A 253 2.47 -15.71 -12.38
N GLU A 254 3.36 -15.99 -11.44
CA GLU A 254 4.34 -15.02 -10.95
C GLU A 254 5.58 -15.10 -11.85
N ARG A 255 5.62 -14.27 -12.89
CA ARG A 255 6.68 -14.24 -13.91
C ARG A 255 6.89 -12.85 -14.49
N ASN A 256 8.05 -12.62 -15.04
CA ASN A 256 8.30 -11.42 -15.85
C ASN A 256 7.49 -11.47 -17.14
N PHE A 257 7.01 -10.32 -17.56
CA PHE A 257 6.37 -10.11 -18.86
C PHE A 257 6.51 -8.66 -19.29
N GLY A 258 6.51 -8.44 -20.58
CA GLY A 258 6.82 -7.14 -21.16
C GLY A 258 5.59 -6.37 -21.61
N VAL A 259 5.85 -5.08 -21.96
CA VAL A 259 4.83 -4.18 -22.52
C VAL A 259 4.19 -4.76 -23.79
N GLU A 260 4.96 -5.40 -24.66
CA GLU A 260 4.43 -5.97 -25.90
C GLU A 260 3.42 -7.08 -25.60
N GLU A 261 3.75 -8.02 -24.70
CA GLU A 261 2.85 -9.08 -24.26
C GLU A 261 1.62 -8.49 -23.56
N LEU A 262 1.79 -7.46 -22.70
CA LEU A 262 0.67 -6.78 -22.07
C LEU A 262 -0.31 -6.21 -23.10
N LEU A 263 0.19 -5.49 -24.11
CA LEU A 263 -0.65 -4.85 -25.13
C LEU A 263 -1.32 -5.87 -26.05
N GLU A 264 -0.65 -6.99 -26.38
CA GLU A 264 -1.26 -8.09 -27.12
C GLU A 264 -2.42 -8.70 -26.34
N ARG A 265 -2.20 -9.02 -25.04
CA ARG A 265 -3.22 -9.65 -24.21
C ARG A 265 -4.39 -8.72 -23.92
N CYS A 266 -4.15 -7.45 -23.64
CA CYS A 266 -5.22 -6.51 -23.29
C CYS A 266 -6.25 -6.30 -24.41
N SER A 267 -5.92 -6.61 -25.66
CA SER A 267 -6.86 -6.55 -26.80
C SER A 267 -7.91 -7.68 -26.81
N LYS A 268 -7.71 -8.74 -26.01
CA LYS A 268 -8.64 -9.86 -25.95
C LYS A 268 -9.86 -9.49 -25.09
N PRO A 269 -11.09 -9.89 -25.49
CA PRO A 269 -12.33 -9.47 -24.82
C PRO A 269 -12.44 -9.87 -23.34
N ASP A 270 -11.79 -10.96 -22.93
CA ASP A 270 -11.88 -11.54 -21.60
C ASP A 270 -10.68 -11.20 -20.72
N THR A 271 -9.82 -10.29 -21.19
CA THR A 271 -8.71 -9.78 -20.37
C THR A 271 -9.20 -8.69 -19.45
N GLU A 272 -8.72 -8.74 -18.20
CA GLU A 272 -8.97 -7.75 -17.16
C GLU A 272 -7.63 -7.33 -16.56
N ALA A 273 -7.53 -6.10 -16.07
CA ALA A 273 -6.34 -5.61 -15.38
C ALA A 273 -6.72 -4.90 -14.09
N GLY A 274 -5.86 -4.98 -13.09
CA GLY A 274 -6.11 -4.41 -11.77
C GLY A 274 -4.87 -3.90 -11.06
N LEU A 275 -5.13 -2.97 -10.14
CA LEU A 275 -4.15 -2.47 -9.18
C LEU A 275 -4.54 -2.88 -7.77
N SER A 276 -3.67 -3.58 -7.07
CA SER A 276 -3.89 -4.02 -5.69
C SER A 276 -3.14 -3.16 -4.67
N GLY A 277 -3.82 -2.78 -3.59
CA GLY A 277 -3.24 -2.00 -2.50
C GLY A 277 -4.24 -1.74 -1.37
N THR A 278 -3.78 -1.45 -0.17
CA THR A 278 -4.61 -1.30 1.04
C THR A 278 -5.74 -0.27 0.87
N ALA A 279 -5.50 0.84 0.19
CA ALA A 279 -6.49 1.90 0.06
C ALA A 279 -7.68 1.48 -0.81
N ALA A 280 -7.39 0.97 -2.02
CA ALA A 280 -8.37 0.65 -3.06
C ALA A 280 -8.78 -0.83 -3.09
N VAL A 281 -8.11 -1.68 -2.33
CA VAL A 281 -8.21 -3.15 -2.31
C VAL A 281 -7.81 -3.72 -3.68
N LEU A 282 -8.68 -3.64 -4.68
CA LEU A 282 -8.40 -4.01 -6.06
C LEU A 282 -9.19 -3.06 -6.99
N ALA A 283 -8.48 -2.26 -7.76
CA ALA A 283 -9.05 -1.26 -8.67
C ALA A 283 -8.89 -1.70 -10.12
N ALA A 284 -9.97 -1.67 -10.89
CA ALA A 284 -9.92 -2.07 -12.29
C ALA A 284 -9.18 -1.04 -13.16
N VAL A 285 -8.36 -1.52 -14.08
CA VAL A 285 -7.69 -0.74 -15.13
C VAL A 285 -8.38 -1.06 -16.46
N THR A 286 -8.83 -0.02 -17.15
CA THR A 286 -9.60 -0.18 -18.39
C THR A 286 -8.88 0.37 -19.62
N THR A 287 -7.80 1.13 -19.43
CA THR A 287 -7.06 1.73 -20.55
C THR A 287 -5.58 1.84 -20.21
N PHE A 288 -4.73 1.43 -21.14
CA PHE A 288 -3.32 1.77 -21.14
C PHE A 288 -3.04 2.86 -22.19
N ILE A 289 -2.10 3.73 -21.87
CA ILE A 289 -1.60 4.76 -22.79
C ILE A 289 -0.11 4.48 -23.00
N TYR A 290 0.30 4.25 -24.24
CA TYR A 290 1.68 3.94 -24.60
C TYR A 290 2.08 4.59 -25.90
N LYS A 291 3.18 5.35 -25.89
CA LYS A 291 3.70 6.07 -27.07
C LYS A 291 2.63 6.86 -27.82
N GLY A 292 1.78 7.57 -27.05
CA GLY A 292 0.72 8.43 -27.59
C GLY A 292 -0.52 7.70 -28.14
N LYS A 293 -0.61 6.38 -27.96
CA LYS A 293 -1.78 5.57 -28.34
C LYS A 293 -2.50 5.03 -27.11
N GLU A 294 -3.81 4.92 -27.22
CA GLU A 294 -4.66 4.28 -26.21
C GLU A 294 -4.92 2.82 -26.58
N TYR A 295 -4.83 1.97 -25.56
CA TYR A 295 -5.11 0.54 -25.67
C TYR A 295 -6.17 0.17 -24.63
N GLN A 296 -7.33 -0.25 -25.11
CA GLN A 296 -8.42 -0.67 -24.26
C GLN A 296 -8.13 -2.03 -23.65
N VAL A 297 -8.44 -2.23 -22.38
CA VAL A 297 -8.34 -3.53 -21.70
C VAL A 297 -9.68 -4.25 -21.85
N GLY A 298 -9.67 -5.41 -22.49
CA GLY A 298 -10.85 -6.23 -22.71
C GLY A 298 -11.98 -5.42 -23.34
N LYS A 299 -13.13 -5.34 -22.65
CA LYS A 299 -14.32 -4.61 -23.11
C LYS A 299 -14.31 -3.12 -22.72
N GLY A 300 -13.23 -2.60 -22.15
CA GLY A 300 -13.11 -1.19 -21.69
C GLY A 300 -13.91 -0.85 -20.44
N ALA A 301 -14.31 -1.87 -19.69
CA ALA A 301 -15.04 -1.74 -18.43
C ALA A 301 -14.44 -2.69 -17.37
N PRO A 302 -14.66 -2.44 -16.07
CA PRO A 302 -14.25 -3.36 -15.03
C PRO A 302 -14.80 -4.77 -15.27
N GLY A 303 -13.92 -5.75 -15.31
CA GLY A 303 -14.30 -7.13 -15.58
C GLY A 303 -14.86 -7.86 -14.35
N PRO A 304 -15.55 -8.99 -14.56
CA PRO A 304 -16.21 -9.73 -13.48
C PRO A 304 -15.21 -10.32 -12.47
N ARG A 305 -14.07 -10.83 -12.90
CA ARG A 305 -13.09 -11.47 -12.00
C ARG A 305 -12.44 -10.48 -11.04
N ILE A 306 -12.07 -9.28 -11.52
CA ILE A 306 -11.57 -8.20 -10.68
C ILE A 306 -12.63 -7.77 -9.67
N ARG A 307 -13.90 -7.63 -10.08
CA ARG A 307 -15.01 -7.29 -9.18
C ARG A 307 -15.24 -8.35 -8.12
N GLU A 308 -15.27 -9.61 -8.50
CA GLU A 308 -15.52 -10.73 -7.59
C GLU A 308 -14.42 -10.90 -6.57
N MET A 309 -13.13 -10.84 -6.96
CA MET A 309 -12.02 -10.91 -6.03
C MET A 309 -12.02 -9.72 -5.07
N ARG A 310 -12.35 -8.52 -5.57
CA ARG A 310 -12.50 -7.33 -4.70
C ARG A 310 -13.64 -7.50 -3.71
N ALA A 311 -14.80 -7.97 -4.16
CA ALA A 311 -15.97 -8.18 -3.31
C ALA A 311 -15.71 -9.23 -2.23
N GLU A 312 -15.04 -10.33 -2.57
CA GLU A 312 -14.68 -11.37 -1.62
C GLU A 312 -13.70 -10.86 -0.56
N LEU A 313 -12.63 -10.17 -0.99
CA LEU A 313 -11.66 -9.62 -0.04
C LEU A 313 -12.30 -8.57 0.89
N ASN A 314 -13.16 -7.70 0.35
CA ASN A 314 -13.95 -6.77 1.15
C ASN A 314 -14.87 -7.52 2.12
N GLY A 315 -15.55 -8.55 1.65
CA GLY A 315 -16.44 -9.38 2.48
C GLY A 315 -15.71 -10.03 3.66
N ILE A 316 -14.48 -10.53 3.46
CA ILE A 316 -13.61 -11.02 4.54
C ILE A 316 -13.28 -9.89 5.50
N GLN A 317 -12.83 -8.74 5.00
CA GLN A 317 -12.45 -7.58 5.81
C GLN A 317 -13.62 -7.05 6.65
N TRP A 318 -14.85 -7.10 6.14
CA TRP A 318 -16.06 -6.63 6.82
C TRP A 318 -16.75 -7.68 7.69
N GLY A 319 -16.23 -8.93 7.70
CA GLY A 319 -16.82 -10.06 8.43
C GLY A 319 -18.12 -10.58 7.80
N GLU A 320 -18.32 -10.37 6.52
CA GLU A 320 -19.46 -10.87 5.73
C GLU A 320 -19.14 -12.19 5.03
N VAL A 321 -17.86 -12.47 4.83
CA VAL A 321 -17.31 -13.73 4.31
C VAL A 321 -16.37 -14.30 5.38
N GLU A 322 -16.40 -15.62 5.54
CA GLU A 322 -15.56 -16.34 6.50
C GLU A 322 -14.07 -16.14 6.20
N ASP A 323 -13.31 -15.79 7.25
CA ASP A 323 -11.84 -15.71 7.19
C ASP A 323 -11.21 -17.10 7.39
N LYS A 324 -11.01 -17.83 6.32
CA LYS A 324 -10.38 -19.17 6.31
C LYS A 324 -8.86 -19.12 6.50
N HIS A 325 -8.27 -17.92 6.43
CA HIS A 325 -6.83 -17.71 6.40
C HIS A 325 -6.28 -17.16 7.71
N ASN A 326 -7.12 -16.85 8.67
CA ASN A 326 -6.75 -16.13 9.90
C ASN A 326 -6.09 -14.78 9.61
N TRP A 327 -6.59 -14.04 8.62
CA TRP A 327 -6.09 -12.72 8.25
C TRP A 327 -6.57 -11.59 9.19
N LEU A 328 -7.59 -11.87 10.00
CA LEU A 328 -8.25 -10.90 10.85
C LEU A 328 -7.76 -11.00 12.29
N HIS A 329 -7.11 -9.96 12.79
CA HIS A 329 -6.66 -9.84 14.18
C HIS A 329 -7.68 -9.07 15.01
N THR A 330 -8.15 -9.64 16.11
CA THR A 330 -9.11 -8.99 17.02
C THR A 330 -8.39 -7.96 17.89
N VAL A 331 -9.03 -6.78 18.08
CA VAL A 331 -8.61 -5.71 19.00
C VAL A 331 -9.35 -5.80 20.31
#